data_223b908ae4c3421ac07a61a679ef9f85
#
_entry.id   223b908ae4c3421ac07a61a679ef9f85
#
_cell.length_a   1.000
_cell.length_b   1.000
_cell.length_c   1.000
_cell.angle_alpha   90.00
_cell.angle_beta   90.00
_cell.angle_gamma   90.00
#
_symmetry.space_group_name_H-M   'P 1'
#
loop_
_entity.id
_entity.type
_entity.pdbx_description
1 polymer ?
#
loop_
_entity_poly.entity_id
_entity_poly.type
_entity_poly.pdbx_seq_one_letter_code
_entity_poly.pdbx_strand_id
1 'polypeptide(L)'
;MIVGVTGHRDVEQEPGELLAFARLSVEFMQARGVSKIITGMARGWDLKVARAAIDLKVPFIAAMPFPGQAERWALTDRQEWQFAVERAHDIATISPFELNVSYLKRDKWIVAQCDELWALDSGRPSGSHTTVLYAGEVNRTVRPLWEPWLRFRAERS
;
A
#
# COMPACT_ATOMS: atom_id res chain seq x y z
N MET A 1 -1.94 -8.49 -14.63
CA MET A 1 -0.92 -8.54 -13.56
C MET A 1 -1.50 -7.96 -12.28
N ILE A 2 -1.26 -8.59 -11.16
CA ILE A 2 -1.68 -8.13 -9.83
C ILE A 2 -0.47 -7.52 -9.13
N VAL A 3 -0.62 -6.27 -8.67
CA VAL A 3 0.43 -5.55 -7.95
C VAL A 3 0.04 -5.44 -6.49
N GLY A 4 0.91 -5.93 -5.59
CA GLY A 4 0.79 -5.65 -4.17
C GLY A 4 1.61 -4.43 -3.82
N VAL A 5 1.18 -3.66 -2.81
CA VAL A 5 1.93 -2.49 -2.35
C VAL A 5 2.26 -2.60 -0.87
N THR A 6 3.38 -2.02 -0.49
CA THR A 6 3.78 -1.81 0.89
C THR A 6 4.58 -0.51 0.96
N GLY A 7 4.58 0.15 2.09
CA GLY A 7 5.34 1.39 2.23
C GLY A 7 5.19 2.04 3.59
N HIS A 8 6.05 3.05 3.82
CA HIS A 8 6.08 3.80 5.06
C HIS A 8 4.86 4.68 5.24
N ARG A 9 4.51 4.97 6.50
CA ARG A 9 3.37 5.79 6.88
C ARG A 9 3.68 7.27 6.96
N ASP A 10 4.94 7.63 7.14
CA ASP A 10 5.37 8.95 7.63
C ASP A 10 6.42 9.63 6.75
N VAL A 11 6.34 9.48 5.43
CA VAL A 11 7.33 10.04 4.51
C VAL A 11 6.91 11.37 3.90
N GLU A 12 5.64 11.76 4.03
CA GLU A 12 5.16 13.02 3.48
C GLU A 12 5.69 14.21 4.27
N GLN A 13 6.24 15.19 3.58
CA GLN A 13 6.70 16.46 4.16
C GLN A 13 5.85 17.62 3.69
N GLU A 14 5.52 17.68 2.40
CA GLU A 14 4.65 18.69 1.82
C GLU A 14 3.26 18.11 1.59
N PRO A 15 2.18 18.85 1.94
CA PRO A 15 0.82 18.36 1.74
C PRO A 15 0.55 17.95 0.28
N GLY A 16 0.00 16.77 0.10
CA GLY A 16 -0.41 16.26 -1.21
C GLY A 16 0.69 15.62 -2.04
N GLU A 17 1.95 15.68 -1.62
CA GLU A 17 3.04 15.10 -2.42
C GLU A 17 2.96 13.57 -2.50
N LEU A 18 2.58 12.92 -1.41
CA LEU A 18 2.51 11.46 -1.41
C LEU A 18 1.37 10.95 -2.30
N LEU A 19 0.22 11.62 -2.29
CA LEU A 19 -0.87 11.27 -3.19
C LEU A 19 -0.48 11.50 -4.65
N ALA A 20 0.22 12.58 -4.95
CA ALA A 20 0.69 12.85 -6.31
C ALA A 20 1.65 11.75 -6.79
N PHE A 21 2.56 11.31 -5.92
CA PHE A 21 3.46 10.20 -6.25
C PHE A 21 2.72 8.87 -6.38
N ALA A 22 1.72 8.64 -5.55
CA ALA A 22 0.88 7.44 -5.64
C ALA A 22 0.14 7.40 -6.98
N ARG A 23 -0.40 8.53 -7.44
CA ARG A 23 -1.06 8.61 -8.76
C ARG A 23 -0.09 8.30 -9.88
N LEU A 24 1.09 8.88 -9.84
CA LEU A 24 2.13 8.60 -10.83
C LEU A 24 2.50 7.10 -10.83
N SER A 25 2.64 6.51 -9.67
CA SER A 25 2.95 5.09 -9.52
C SER A 25 1.85 4.21 -10.10
N VAL A 26 0.58 4.54 -9.84
CA VAL A 26 -0.56 3.78 -10.38
C VAL A 26 -0.64 3.93 -11.90
N GLU A 27 -0.33 5.10 -12.44
CA GLU A 27 -0.23 5.29 -13.90
C GLU A 27 0.85 4.39 -14.52
N PHE A 28 1.99 4.24 -13.86
CA PHE A 28 3.02 3.30 -14.29
C PHE A 28 2.54 1.84 -14.22
N MET A 29 1.80 1.50 -13.19
CA MET A 29 1.19 0.17 -13.09
C MET A 29 0.21 -0.08 -14.23
N GLN A 30 -0.61 0.92 -14.58
CA GLN A 30 -1.53 0.82 -15.71
C GLN A 30 -0.78 0.60 -17.03
N ALA A 31 0.31 1.33 -17.25
CA ALA A 31 1.13 1.18 -18.45
C ALA A 31 1.76 -0.22 -18.56
N ARG A 32 1.94 -0.90 -17.42
CA ARG A 32 2.48 -2.26 -17.38
C ARG A 32 1.41 -3.34 -17.40
N GLY A 33 0.15 -2.96 -17.50
CA GLY A 33 -0.95 -3.93 -17.61
C GLY A 33 -1.49 -4.43 -16.28
N VAL A 34 -1.49 -3.59 -15.24
CA VAL A 34 -2.08 -3.96 -13.96
C VAL A 34 -3.58 -4.24 -14.12
N SER A 35 -4.05 -5.33 -13.56
CA SER A 35 -5.48 -5.65 -13.52
C SER A 35 -6.10 -5.34 -12.15
N LYS A 36 -5.32 -5.49 -11.08
CA LYS A 36 -5.73 -5.22 -9.70
C LYS A 36 -4.53 -4.79 -8.88
N ILE A 37 -4.82 -3.95 -7.87
CA ILE A 37 -3.86 -3.58 -6.83
C ILE A 37 -4.33 -4.19 -5.51
N ILE A 38 -3.41 -4.66 -4.69
CA ILE A 38 -3.72 -5.10 -3.33
C ILE A 38 -3.01 -4.16 -2.37
N THR A 39 -3.76 -3.51 -1.51
CA THR A 39 -3.22 -2.58 -0.52
C THR A 39 -3.58 -3.02 0.90
N GLY A 40 -2.64 -2.88 1.82
CA GLY A 40 -2.83 -3.23 3.23
C GLY A 40 -3.62 -2.22 4.03
N MET A 41 -4.05 -1.12 3.42
CA MET A 41 -4.91 -0.11 4.03
C MET A 41 -4.30 0.59 5.24
N ALA A 42 -2.97 0.54 5.40
CA ALA A 42 -2.29 1.28 6.44
C ALA A 42 -2.25 2.78 6.11
N ARG A 43 -2.11 3.61 7.13
CA ARG A 43 -1.93 5.05 6.94
C ARG A 43 -0.72 5.33 6.04
N GLY A 44 -0.74 6.45 5.38
CA GLY A 44 0.36 6.87 4.49
C GLY A 44 0.27 6.21 3.13
N TRP A 45 1.33 5.57 2.69
CA TRP A 45 1.47 5.06 1.33
C TRP A 45 0.30 4.16 0.90
N ASP A 46 -0.07 3.18 1.71
CA ASP A 46 -1.13 2.23 1.35
C ASP A 46 -2.45 2.93 1.04
N LEU A 47 -2.88 3.87 1.87
CA LEU A 47 -4.12 4.62 1.64
C LEU A 47 -4.01 5.58 0.46
N LYS A 48 -2.83 6.15 0.20
CA LYS A 48 -2.63 7.02 -0.96
C LYS A 48 -2.72 6.23 -2.26
N VAL A 49 -2.18 5.01 -2.27
CA VAL A 49 -2.33 4.11 -3.43
C VAL A 49 -3.80 3.75 -3.63
N ALA A 50 -4.54 3.44 -2.57
CA ALA A 50 -5.97 3.16 -2.67
C ALA A 50 -6.72 4.37 -3.27
N ARG A 51 -6.43 5.59 -2.81
CA ARG A 51 -7.03 6.80 -3.36
C ARG A 51 -6.70 6.99 -4.83
N ALA A 52 -5.43 6.80 -5.19
CA ALA A 52 -5.00 6.90 -6.59
C ALA A 52 -5.71 5.86 -7.47
N ALA A 53 -5.85 4.63 -6.97
CA ALA A 53 -6.58 3.58 -7.69
C ALA A 53 -8.04 3.96 -7.92
N ILE A 54 -8.70 4.56 -6.92
CA ILE A 54 -10.08 5.05 -7.05
C ILE A 54 -10.14 6.13 -8.15
N ASP A 55 -9.25 7.13 -8.07
CA ASP A 55 -9.24 8.25 -9.01
C ASP A 55 -8.95 7.80 -10.45
N LEU A 56 -8.10 6.80 -10.62
CA LEU A 56 -7.70 6.28 -11.93
C LEU A 56 -8.52 5.07 -12.37
N LYS A 57 -9.51 4.68 -11.58
CA LYS A 57 -10.44 3.57 -11.88
C LYS A 57 -9.73 2.22 -12.05
N VAL A 58 -8.73 1.97 -11.23
CA VAL A 58 -8.07 0.67 -11.14
C VAL A 58 -8.69 -0.11 -9.98
N PRO A 59 -9.20 -1.32 -10.21
CA PRO A 59 -9.75 -2.12 -9.11
C PRO A 59 -8.68 -2.41 -8.06
N PHE A 60 -9.05 -2.33 -6.77
CA PHE A 60 -8.13 -2.71 -5.71
C PHE A 60 -8.82 -3.56 -4.65
N ILE A 61 -8.02 -4.40 -4.01
CA ILE A 61 -8.44 -5.24 -2.89
C ILE A 61 -7.90 -4.59 -1.62
N ALA A 62 -8.79 -4.34 -0.66
CA ALA A 62 -8.42 -3.88 0.66
C ALA A 62 -8.07 -5.10 1.52
N ALA A 63 -6.78 -5.31 1.77
CA ALA A 63 -6.29 -6.41 2.60
C ALA A 63 -6.11 -5.94 4.04
N MET A 64 -7.14 -6.13 4.85
CA MET A 64 -7.16 -5.66 6.23
C MET A 64 -6.61 -6.72 7.17
N PRO A 65 -5.76 -6.34 8.13
CA PRO A 65 -5.23 -7.32 9.10
C PRO A 65 -6.34 -7.87 10.01
N PHE A 66 -7.32 -7.03 10.39
CA PHE A 66 -8.49 -7.38 11.19
C PHE A 66 -9.57 -6.30 11.00
N PRO A 67 -10.84 -6.56 11.35
CA PRO A 67 -11.94 -5.63 11.04
C PRO A 67 -11.81 -4.23 11.62
N GLY A 68 -11.24 -4.09 12.82
CA GLY A 68 -11.10 -2.81 13.51
C GLY A 68 -9.79 -2.07 13.25
N GLN A 69 -9.14 -2.28 12.10
CA GLN A 69 -7.82 -1.72 11.80
C GLN A 69 -7.71 -0.23 12.11
N ALA A 70 -8.69 0.57 11.70
CA ALA A 70 -8.65 2.02 11.80
C ALA A 70 -9.31 2.58 13.08
N GLU A 71 -9.81 1.73 13.95
CA GLU A 71 -10.66 2.14 15.07
C GLU A 71 -10.00 3.17 16.00
N ARG A 72 -8.68 3.07 16.20
CA ARG A 72 -7.94 3.95 17.12
C ARG A 72 -7.20 5.08 16.41
N TRP A 73 -7.38 5.23 15.10
CA TRP A 73 -6.71 6.29 14.34
C TRP A 73 -7.40 7.64 14.56
N ALA A 74 -6.69 8.73 14.27
CA ALA A 74 -7.28 10.06 14.25
C ALA A 74 -8.44 10.11 13.24
N LEU A 75 -9.38 11.02 13.47
CA LEU A 75 -10.62 11.10 12.68
C LEU A 75 -10.36 11.21 11.17
N THR A 76 -9.44 12.08 10.76
CA THR A 76 -9.13 12.27 9.34
C THR A 76 -8.60 10.99 8.70
N ASP A 77 -7.74 10.25 9.41
CA ASP A 77 -7.21 8.98 8.91
C ASP A 77 -8.30 7.90 8.82
N ARG A 78 -9.20 7.86 9.80
CA ARG A 78 -10.34 6.93 9.79
C ARG A 78 -11.27 7.22 8.63
N GLN A 79 -11.51 8.50 8.34
CA GLN A 79 -12.36 8.91 7.22
C GLN A 79 -11.73 8.52 5.87
N GLU A 80 -10.42 8.70 5.72
CA GLU A 80 -9.70 8.28 4.53
C GLU A 80 -9.78 6.76 4.33
N TRP A 81 -9.59 5.99 5.41
CA TRP A 81 -9.72 4.54 5.40
C TRP A 81 -11.15 4.11 5.02
N GLN A 82 -12.16 4.71 5.65
CA GLN A 82 -13.56 4.39 5.37
C GLN A 82 -13.93 4.68 3.92
N PHE A 83 -13.50 5.83 3.41
CA PHE A 83 -13.70 6.20 2.01
C PHE A 83 -13.15 5.13 1.06
N ALA A 84 -11.94 4.64 1.36
CA ALA A 84 -11.29 3.63 0.52
C ALA A 84 -11.98 2.26 0.65
N VAL A 85 -12.33 1.84 1.86
CA VAL A 85 -13.01 0.56 2.10
C VAL A 85 -14.33 0.50 1.33
N GLU A 86 -15.11 1.58 1.37
CA GLU A 86 -16.41 1.64 0.68
C GLU A 86 -16.29 1.52 -0.84
N ARG A 87 -15.13 1.84 -1.40
CA ARG A 87 -14.87 1.85 -2.85
C ARG A 87 -13.96 0.73 -3.32
N ALA A 88 -13.54 -0.14 -2.40
CA ALA A 88 -12.71 -1.29 -2.77
C ALA A 88 -13.51 -2.25 -3.66
N HIS A 89 -12.84 -2.84 -4.65
CA HIS A 89 -13.44 -3.88 -5.49
C HIS A 89 -13.75 -5.13 -4.65
N ASP A 90 -12.87 -5.43 -3.70
CA ASP A 90 -13.04 -6.56 -2.79
C ASP A 90 -12.32 -6.28 -1.47
N ILE A 91 -12.72 -6.97 -0.42
CA ILE A 91 -12.14 -6.85 0.92
C ILE A 91 -11.69 -8.22 1.38
N ALA A 92 -10.43 -8.34 1.77
CA ALA A 92 -9.89 -9.54 2.38
C ALA A 92 -9.52 -9.22 3.83
N THR A 93 -10.24 -9.80 4.78
CA THR A 93 -9.95 -9.64 6.21
C THR A 93 -9.20 -10.89 6.68
N ILE A 94 -7.94 -10.70 7.07
CA ILE A 94 -7.01 -11.81 7.28
C ILE A 94 -7.23 -12.51 8.62
N SER A 95 -7.51 -11.74 9.67
CA SER A 95 -7.80 -12.29 11.00
C SER A 95 -9.18 -11.81 11.45
N PRO A 96 -9.94 -12.62 12.23
CA PRO A 96 -11.28 -12.21 12.69
C PRO A 96 -11.25 -11.12 13.75
N PHE A 97 -10.13 -10.97 14.46
CA PHE A 97 -9.91 -9.96 15.47
C PHE A 97 -8.42 -9.64 15.58
N GLU A 98 -8.08 -8.59 16.32
CA GLU A 98 -6.70 -8.14 16.48
C GLU A 98 -5.85 -9.16 17.22
N LEU A 99 -4.76 -9.63 16.58
CA LEU A 99 -3.74 -10.50 17.13
C LEU A 99 -2.37 -9.87 16.87
N ASN A 100 -1.37 -10.22 17.68
CA ASN A 100 0.00 -9.72 17.49
C ASN A 100 0.57 -10.01 16.10
N VAL A 101 0.13 -11.11 15.48
CA VAL A 101 0.61 -11.56 14.17
C VAL A 101 -0.24 -11.09 13.00
N SER A 102 -1.35 -10.37 13.24
CA SER A 102 -2.31 -10.01 12.18
C SER A 102 -1.68 -9.19 11.06
N TYR A 103 -0.86 -8.20 11.40
CA TYR A 103 -0.19 -7.36 10.40
C TYR A 103 0.77 -8.17 9.54
N LEU A 104 1.58 -9.01 10.15
CA LEU A 104 2.53 -9.85 9.41
C LEU A 104 1.80 -10.86 8.53
N LYS A 105 0.73 -11.48 9.01
CA LYS A 105 -0.10 -12.39 8.22
C LYS A 105 -0.70 -11.68 7.00
N ARG A 106 -1.20 -10.46 7.19
CA ARG A 106 -1.74 -9.64 6.10
C ARG A 106 -0.66 -9.38 5.06
N ASP A 107 0.53 -8.97 5.49
CA ASP A 107 1.64 -8.67 4.58
C ASP A 107 2.07 -9.91 3.80
N LYS A 108 2.18 -11.04 4.44
CA LYS A 108 2.49 -12.31 3.78
C LYS A 108 1.40 -12.73 2.78
N TRP A 109 0.16 -12.48 3.12
CA TRP A 109 -0.96 -12.75 2.21
C TRP A 109 -0.85 -11.89 0.95
N ILE A 110 -0.56 -10.59 1.09
CA ILE A 110 -0.36 -9.69 -0.06
C ILE A 110 0.74 -10.24 -0.97
N VAL A 111 1.89 -10.60 -0.41
CA VAL A 111 3.02 -11.13 -1.17
C VAL A 111 2.62 -12.42 -1.91
N ALA A 112 1.86 -13.29 -1.26
CA ALA A 112 1.40 -14.54 -1.88
C ALA A 112 0.43 -14.32 -3.04
N GLN A 113 -0.39 -13.26 -2.98
CA GLN A 113 -1.43 -13.01 -3.97
C GLN A 113 -0.96 -12.17 -5.16
N CYS A 114 0.12 -11.43 -5.05
CA CYS A 114 0.56 -10.51 -6.10
C CYS A 114 1.61 -11.13 -7.03
N ASP A 115 1.70 -10.60 -8.23
CA ASP A 115 2.77 -10.94 -9.18
C ASP A 115 4.04 -10.13 -8.88
N GLU A 116 3.87 -8.87 -8.50
CA GLU A 116 4.96 -7.96 -8.12
C GLU A 116 4.56 -7.19 -6.88
N LEU A 117 5.53 -6.94 -6.00
CA LEU A 117 5.38 -6.08 -4.83
C LEU A 117 6.08 -4.74 -5.10
N TRP A 118 5.32 -3.66 -5.12
CA TRP A 118 5.86 -2.31 -5.30
C TRP A 118 6.02 -1.69 -3.92
N ALA A 119 7.25 -1.35 -3.55
CA ALA A 119 7.58 -1.03 -2.16
C ALA A 119 8.18 0.36 -2.01
N LEU A 120 7.49 1.23 -1.24
CA LEU A 120 8.03 2.51 -0.81
C LEU A 120 8.77 2.29 0.51
N ASP A 121 9.96 1.73 0.42
CA ASP A 121 10.76 1.28 1.55
C ASP A 121 12.16 1.88 1.48
N SER A 122 12.53 2.66 2.50
CA SER A 122 13.84 3.28 2.60
C SER A 122 14.95 2.31 3.03
N GLY A 123 14.58 1.11 3.44
CA GLY A 123 15.48 0.13 4.03
C GLY A 123 15.60 0.22 5.56
N ARG A 124 14.96 1.23 6.18
CA ARG A 124 14.95 1.31 7.65
C ARG A 124 14.08 0.18 8.24
N PRO A 125 14.41 -0.32 9.45
CA PRO A 125 13.58 -1.31 10.13
C PRO A 125 12.13 -0.83 10.26
N SER A 126 11.21 -1.61 9.70
CA SER A 126 9.77 -1.26 9.66
C SER A 126 8.97 -2.48 9.19
N GLY A 127 7.64 -2.40 9.27
CA GLY A 127 6.76 -3.42 8.71
C GLY A 127 6.94 -3.57 7.21
N SER A 128 7.11 -2.45 6.49
CA SER A 128 7.37 -2.47 5.04
C SER A 128 8.67 -3.17 4.70
N HIS A 129 9.73 -2.89 5.45
CA HIS A 129 11.02 -3.52 5.21
C HIS A 129 10.94 -5.03 5.47
N THR A 130 10.25 -5.44 6.54
CA THR A 130 10.00 -6.86 6.83
C THR A 130 9.26 -7.53 5.68
N THR A 131 8.28 -6.87 5.09
CA THR A 131 7.52 -7.38 3.95
C THR A 131 8.42 -7.55 2.72
N VAL A 132 9.30 -6.58 2.45
CA VAL A 132 10.27 -6.65 1.34
C VAL A 132 11.22 -7.83 1.53
N LEU A 133 11.74 -8.03 2.74
CA LEU A 133 12.61 -9.16 3.04
C LEU A 133 11.89 -10.49 2.83
N TYR A 134 10.65 -10.60 3.29
CA TYR A 134 9.85 -11.81 3.08
C TYR A 134 9.62 -12.08 1.58
N ALA A 135 9.30 -11.05 0.80
CA ALA A 135 9.13 -11.20 -0.64
C ALA A 135 10.38 -11.77 -1.30
N GLY A 136 11.57 -11.33 -0.87
CA GLY A 136 12.85 -11.88 -1.31
C GLY A 136 13.01 -13.37 -0.94
N GLU A 137 12.62 -13.74 0.26
CA GLU A 137 12.70 -15.14 0.72
C GLU A 137 11.84 -16.09 -0.14
N VAL A 138 10.70 -15.62 -0.63
CA VAL A 138 9.80 -16.44 -1.48
C VAL A 138 9.97 -16.14 -2.96
N ASN A 139 11.03 -15.44 -3.34
CA ASN A 139 11.37 -15.10 -4.73
C ASN A 139 10.29 -14.29 -5.44
N ARG A 140 9.56 -13.45 -4.72
CA ARG A 140 8.59 -12.53 -5.32
C ARG A 140 9.32 -11.29 -5.83
N THR A 141 9.03 -10.88 -7.06
CA THR A 141 9.61 -9.67 -7.66
C THR A 141 9.22 -8.44 -6.84
N VAL A 142 10.22 -7.65 -6.46
CA VAL A 142 10.02 -6.37 -5.75
C VAL A 142 10.44 -5.24 -6.67
N ARG A 143 9.57 -4.23 -6.81
CA ARG A 143 9.91 -2.98 -7.48
C ARG A 143 10.12 -1.91 -6.42
N PRO A 144 11.38 -1.48 -6.21
CA PRO A 144 11.67 -0.46 -5.21
C PRO A 144 11.24 0.92 -5.71
N LEU A 145 10.56 1.68 -4.83
CA LEU A 145 10.07 3.02 -5.16
C LEU A 145 10.79 4.13 -4.39
N TRP A 146 11.74 3.80 -3.51
CA TRP A 146 12.37 4.81 -2.67
C TRP A 146 13.17 5.83 -3.48
N GLU A 147 14.03 5.39 -4.39
CA GLU A 147 14.80 6.31 -5.24
C GLU A 147 13.89 7.12 -6.17
N PRO A 148 12.89 6.54 -6.85
CA PRO A 148 11.91 7.33 -7.58
C PRO A 148 11.18 8.37 -6.72
N TRP A 149 10.85 8.04 -5.48
CA TRP A 149 10.21 8.96 -4.53
C TRP A 149 11.12 10.16 -4.23
N LEU A 150 12.39 9.90 -3.94
CA LEU A 150 13.36 10.98 -3.68
C LEU A 150 13.53 11.90 -4.89
N ARG A 151 13.61 11.35 -6.09
CA ARG A 151 13.69 12.14 -7.31
C ARG A 151 12.43 12.97 -7.54
N PHE A 152 11.27 12.37 -7.34
CA PHE A 152 9.99 13.05 -7.46
C PHE A 152 9.92 14.27 -6.53
N ARG A 153 10.31 14.10 -5.29
CA ARG A 153 10.32 15.20 -4.31
C ARG A 153 11.32 16.30 -4.70
N ALA A 154 12.50 15.92 -5.15
CA ALA A 154 13.53 16.90 -5.57
C ALA A 154 13.04 17.73 -6.74
N GLU A 155 12.34 17.15 -7.71
CA GLU A 155 11.82 17.84 -8.89
C GLU A 155 10.66 18.78 -8.56
N ARG A 156 9.96 18.58 -7.44
CA ARG A 156 8.84 19.42 -7.01
C ARG A 156 9.28 20.68 -6.25
N SER A 157 10.47 20.70 -5.68
CA SER A 157 10.95 21.83 -4.85
C SER A 157 11.55 22.94 -5.66
#